data_964fe8c92bc8223093b6fa7b243ca739
#
_entry.id   964fe8c92bc8223093b6fa7b243ca739
#
_cell.length_a   1.000
_cell.length_b   1.000
_cell.length_c   1.000
_cell.angle_alpha   90.00
_cell.angle_beta   90.00
_cell.angle_gamma   90.00
#
_symmetry.space_group_name_H-M   'P 1'
#
loop_
_entity.id
_entity.type
_entity.pdbx_description
1 polymer ?
#
loop_
_entity_poly.entity_id
_entity_poly.type
_entity_poly.pdbx_seq_one_letter_code
_entity_poly.pdbx_strand_id
1 'polypeptide(L)'
;TADHNARFYLYNKDNAETMKQMDEKLRMTNIISDAILYDRIVPYFQPIRDNRTQEITKYEALMRLSDKDHNIYAPGQFLEIAKDYHLYLQLSQLMIRKVLELFRDRTESVFLNLSAYDISSEASRSMLYELLSNLPQEACGRITFEILESEKIRDFNETVNFLNEIRKFGVKIA
;
A
#
# COMPACT_ATOMS: atom_id res chain seq x y z
N THR A 1 -6.31 -61.68 -7.64
CA THR A 1 -6.22 -60.84 -6.44
C THR A 1 -5.94 -59.43 -6.86
N ALA A 2 -7.01 -58.63 -6.94
CA ALA A 2 -6.96 -57.23 -7.26
C ALA A 2 -6.77 -56.42 -5.97
N ASP A 3 -5.66 -55.74 -5.87
CA ASP A 3 -5.33 -54.80 -4.80
C ASP A 3 -6.06 -53.47 -5.11
N HIS A 4 -7.20 -53.27 -4.47
CA HIS A 4 -7.91 -51.97 -4.50
C HIS A 4 -7.29 -51.06 -3.45
N ASN A 5 -6.32 -50.28 -3.85
CA ASN A 5 -5.73 -49.20 -3.05
C ASN A 5 -6.74 -48.02 -3.02
N ALA A 6 -7.80 -48.15 -2.22
CA ALA A 6 -8.72 -47.07 -1.95
C ALA A 6 -8.03 -46.06 -1.06
N ARG A 7 -7.57 -44.95 -1.65
CA ARG A 7 -7.13 -43.77 -0.91
C ARG A 7 -8.34 -43.14 -0.22
N PHE A 8 -8.54 -43.49 1.05
CA PHE A 8 -9.45 -42.75 1.92
C PHE A 8 -8.80 -41.40 2.28
N TYR A 9 -9.31 -40.34 1.73
CA TYR A 9 -9.05 -39.01 2.27
C TYR A 9 -9.83 -38.89 3.57
N LEU A 10 -9.15 -38.96 4.70
CA LEU A 10 -9.72 -38.58 5.98
C LEU A 10 -10.06 -37.09 5.90
N TYR A 11 -11.33 -36.74 5.89
CA TYR A 11 -11.85 -35.40 5.99
C TYR A 11 -11.64 -34.95 7.46
N ASN A 12 -10.48 -34.37 7.73
CA ASN A 12 -10.15 -33.87 9.06
C ASN A 12 -10.68 -32.43 9.16
N LYS A 13 -11.16 -32.01 10.33
CA LYS A 13 -11.59 -30.61 10.58
C LYS A 13 -10.52 -29.59 10.17
N ASP A 14 -9.25 -29.93 10.38
CA ASP A 14 -8.10 -29.13 9.98
C ASP A 14 -8.03 -28.91 8.46
N ASN A 15 -8.41 -29.90 7.65
CA ASN A 15 -8.45 -29.77 6.19
C ASN A 15 -9.58 -28.83 5.73
N ALA A 16 -10.74 -28.86 6.40
CA ALA A 16 -11.87 -27.99 6.06
C ALA A 16 -11.55 -26.51 6.40
N GLU A 17 -10.88 -26.27 7.50
CA GLU A 17 -10.46 -24.94 7.92
C GLU A 17 -9.36 -24.36 7.00
N THR A 18 -8.40 -25.20 6.63
CA THR A 18 -7.36 -24.86 5.65
C THR A 18 -7.95 -24.54 4.27
N MET A 19 -8.92 -25.32 3.80
CA MET A 19 -9.61 -25.07 2.53
C MET A 19 -10.38 -23.74 2.57
N LYS A 20 -11.09 -23.47 3.67
CA LYS A 20 -11.82 -22.22 3.84
C LYS A 20 -10.89 -21.00 3.83
N GLN A 21 -9.75 -21.07 4.52
CA GLN A 21 -8.75 -20.02 4.50
C GLN A 21 -8.16 -19.79 3.09
N MET A 22 -7.97 -20.88 2.34
CA MET A 22 -7.47 -20.81 0.97
C MET A 22 -8.49 -20.15 0.03
N ASP A 23 -9.77 -20.48 0.17
CA ASP A 23 -10.86 -19.86 -0.58
C ASP A 23 -10.99 -18.36 -0.25
N GLU A 24 -10.86 -17.99 1.02
CA GLU A 24 -10.89 -16.59 1.45
C GLU A 24 -9.69 -15.79 0.88
N LYS A 25 -8.48 -16.38 0.89
CA LYS A 25 -7.30 -15.77 0.27
C LYS A 25 -7.48 -15.59 -1.25
N LEU A 26 -7.98 -16.62 -1.94
CA LEU A 26 -8.24 -16.56 -3.38
C LEU A 26 -9.27 -15.49 -3.72
N ARG A 27 -10.37 -15.45 -2.95
CA ARG A 27 -11.38 -14.40 -3.10
C ARG A 27 -10.80 -13.00 -2.93
N MET A 28 -10.00 -12.79 -1.90
CA MET A 28 -9.37 -11.49 -1.65
C MET A 28 -8.36 -11.14 -2.76
N THR A 29 -7.58 -12.09 -3.26
CA THR A 29 -6.67 -11.88 -4.39
C THR A 29 -7.42 -11.40 -5.64
N ASN A 30 -8.59 -11.97 -5.93
CA ASN A 30 -9.43 -11.52 -7.04
C ASN A 30 -9.94 -10.08 -6.82
N ILE A 31 -10.38 -9.76 -5.59
CA ILE A 31 -10.82 -8.38 -5.25
C ILE A 31 -9.67 -7.39 -5.44
N ILE A 32 -8.45 -7.73 -5.01
CA ILE A 32 -7.25 -6.90 -5.17
C ILE A 32 -6.97 -6.69 -6.66
N SER A 33 -6.93 -7.76 -7.45
CA SER A 33 -6.65 -7.70 -8.88
C SER A 33 -7.68 -6.84 -9.63
N ASP A 34 -8.95 -7.01 -9.31
CA ASP A 34 -10.04 -6.19 -9.85
C ASP A 34 -9.92 -4.72 -9.42
N ALA A 35 -9.54 -4.46 -8.16
CA ALA A 35 -9.35 -3.10 -7.68
C ALA A 35 -8.20 -2.39 -8.38
N ILE A 36 -7.13 -3.10 -8.71
CA ILE A 36 -6.02 -2.59 -9.52
C ILE A 36 -6.50 -2.31 -10.95
N LEU A 37 -7.16 -3.28 -11.60
CA LEU A 37 -7.57 -3.20 -13.00
C LEU A 37 -8.58 -2.06 -13.25
N TYR A 38 -9.52 -1.87 -12.32
CA TYR A 38 -10.59 -0.88 -12.44
C TYR A 38 -10.38 0.37 -11.60
N ASP A 39 -9.15 0.59 -11.13
CA ASP A 39 -8.74 1.78 -10.34
C ASP A 39 -9.62 2.04 -9.10
N ARG A 40 -9.97 0.96 -8.38
CA ARG A 40 -10.81 1.01 -7.17
C ARG A 40 -9.99 1.05 -5.87
N ILE A 41 -8.80 1.64 -5.92
CA ILE A 41 -8.01 2.01 -4.74
C ILE A 41 -8.45 3.40 -4.30
N VAL A 42 -8.88 3.52 -3.05
CA VAL A 42 -9.47 4.76 -2.52
C VAL A 42 -8.62 5.27 -1.36
N PRO A 43 -8.02 6.46 -1.48
CA PRO A 43 -7.35 7.09 -0.34
C PRO A 43 -8.38 7.63 0.65
N TYR A 44 -8.29 7.20 1.91
CA TYR A 44 -8.99 7.81 3.04
C TYR A 44 -8.01 8.69 3.79
N PHE A 45 -8.50 9.80 4.31
CA PHE A 45 -7.68 10.78 4.99
C PHE A 45 -8.07 10.89 6.45
N GLN A 46 -7.17 10.43 7.33
CA GLN A 46 -7.35 10.58 8.77
C GLN A 46 -6.79 11.93 9.20
N PRO A 47 -7.61 12.80 9.80
CA PRO A 47 -7.14 14.11 10.22
C PRO A 47 -6.19 14.01 11.42
N ILE A 48 -5.10 14.78 11.36
CA ILE A 48 -4.15 14.94 12.45
C ILE A 48 -4.35 16.35 13.05
N ARG A 49 -4.74 16.39 14.31
CA ARG A 49 -5.03 17.62 15.03
C ARG A 49 -3.79 18.10 15.78
N ASP A 50 -3.47 19.37 15.65
CA ASP A 50 -2.47 20.01 16.49
C ASP A 50 -3.01 20.17 17.92
N ASN A 51 -2.31 19.63 18.91
CA ASN A 51 -2.77 19.63 20.30
C ASN A 51 -2.77 21.02 20.94
N ARG A 52 -2.01 21.97 20.39
CA ARG A 52 -1.90 23.34 20.90
C ARG A 52 -2.91 24.27 20.26
N THR A 53 -3.03 24.25 18.93
CA THR A 53 -3.95 25.13 18.18
C THR A 53 -5.32 24.54 17.98
N GLN A 54 -5.46 23.24 18.15
CA GLN A 54 -6.68 22.46 17.88
C GLN A 54 -7.10 22.46 16.40
N GLU A 55 -6.27 22.95 15.51
CA GLU A 55 -6.51 22.98 14.07
C GLU A 55 -6.14 21.65 13.41
N ILE A 56 -6.82 21.32 12.33
CA ILE A 56 -6.51 20.18 11.46
C ILE A 56 -5.89 20.75 10.19
N THR A 57 -4.56 20.60 10.09
CA THR A 57 -3.79 21.07 8.93
C THR A 57 -3.01 19.94 8.25
N LYS A 58 -3.15 18.72 8.80
CA LYS A 58 -2.41 17.55 8.34
C LYS A 58 -3.35 16.35 8.26
N TYR A 59 -3.06 15.43 7.35
CA TYR A 59 -3.81 14.20 7.17
C TYR A 59 -2.85 13.03 6.94
N GLU A 60 -3.19 11.85 7.48
CA GLU A 60 -2.58 10.60 7.08
C GLU A 60 -3.43 9.97 5.98
N ALA A 61 -2.79 9.60 4.88
CA ALA A 61 -3.44 8.93 3.76
C ALA A 61 -3.42 7.42 3.97
N LEU A 62 -4.58 6.83 4.17
CA LEU A 62 -4.78 5.43 4.45
C LEU A 62 -5.46 4.74 3.26
N MET A 63 -4.81 3.71 2.71
CA MET A 63 -5.35 2.95 1.58
C MET A 63 -6.63 2.21 1.96
N ARG A 64 -7.60 2.21 1.06
CA ARG A 64 -8.78 1.33 1.10
C ARG A 64 -8.94 0.70 -0.27
N LEU A 65 -9.50 -0.50 -0.33
CA LEU A 65 -9.99 -1.09 -1.56
C LEU A 65 -11.52 -1.02 -1.60
N SER A 66 -12.06 -0.79 -2.78
CA SER A 66 -13.49 -0.94 -3.04
C SER A 66 -13.69 -2.08 -4.02
N ASP A 67 -14.61 -3.01 -3.74
CA ASP A 67 -15.01 -4.02 -4.71
C ASP A 67 -16.07 -3.49 -5.69
N LYS A 68 -16.54 -4.35 -6.58
CA LYS A 68 -17.58 -4.00 -7.57
C LYS A 68 -18.93 -3.64 -6.93
N ASP A 69 -19.18 -4.11 -5.72
CA ASP A 69 -20.41 -3.89 -4.97
C ASP A 69 -20.27 -2.72 -3.96
N HIS A 70 -19.17 -1.94 -4.09
CA HIS A 70 -18.81 -0.79 -3.26
C HIS A 70 -18.51 -1.13 -1.77
N ASN A 71 -18.23 -2.40 -1.46
CA ASN A 71 -17.73 -2.74 -0.13
C ASN A 71 -16.31 -2.21 0.03
N ILE A 72 -16.01 -1.65 1.19
CA ILE A 72 -14.69 -1.07 1.51
C ILE A 72 -13.90 -2.01 2.40
N TYR A 73 -12.67 -2.29 2.00
CA TYR A 73 -11.72 -3.13 2.72
C TYR A 73 -10.59 -2.28 3.31
N ALA A 74 -10.31 -2.51 4.60
CA ALA A 74 -9.19 -1.87 5.29
C ALA A 74 -7.87 -2.62 5.01
N PRO A 75 -6.70 -1.96 5.17
CA PRO A 75 -5.38 -2.53 4.86
C PRO A 75 -5.11 -3.88 5.50
N GLY A 76 -5.48 -4.08 6.77
CA GLY A 76 -5.29 -5.34 7.48
C GLY A 76 -6.01 -6.55 6.87
N GLN A 77 -6.98 -6.33 5.98
CA GLN A 77 -7.72 -7.39 5.31
C GLN A 77 -7.05 -7.88 4.01
N PHE A 78 -6.18 -7.05 3.40
CA PHE A 78 -5.67 -7.34 2.07
C PHE A 78 -4.15 -7.15 1.87
N LEU A 79 -3.46 -6.33 2.68
CA LEU A 79 -2.05 -6.00 2.41
C LEU A 79 -1.13 -7.22 2.45
N GLU A 80 -1.28 -8.10 3.45
CA GLU A 80 -0.46 -9.31 3.53
C GLU A 80 -0.73 -10.26 2.34
N ILE A 81 -2.00 -10.39 1.94
CA ILE A 81 -2.36 -11.17 0.75
C ILE A 81 -1.77 -10.53 -0.51
N ALA A 82 -1.82 -9.19 -0.62
CA ALA A 82 -1.21 -8.48 -1.74
C ALA A 82 0.31 -8.69 -1.80
N LYS A 83 1.00 -8.76 -0.66
CA LYS A 83 2.43 -9.08 -0.58
C LYS A 83 2.71 -10.53 -0.99
N ASP A 84 1.95 -11.49 -0.46
CA ASP A 84 2.06 -12.92 -0.78
C ASP A 84 1.92 -13.20 -2.28
N TYR A 85 1.05 -12.46 -2.97
CA TYR A 85 0.75 -12.62 -4.41
C TYR A 85 1.39 -11.56 -5.32
N HIS A 86 2.39 -10.82 -4.81
CA HIS A 86 3.15 -9.81 -5.57
C HIS A 86 2.32 -8.67 -6.17
N LEU A 87 1.17 -8.35 -5.59
CA LEU A 87 0.28 -7.28 -6.01
C LEU A 87 0.50 -5.96 -5.25
N TYR A 88 1.28 -6.01 -4.16
CA TYR A 88 1.48 -4.87 -3.26
C TYR A 88 2.02 -3.63 -3.97
N LEU A 89 3.05 -3.78 -4.82
CA LEU A 89 3.67 -2.64 -5.50
C LEU A 89 2.69 -1.90 -6.41
N GLN A 90 1.81 -2.61 -7.10
CA GLN A 90 0.80 -1.98 -7.95
C GLN A 90 -0.22 -1.18 -7.12
N LEU A 91 -0.66 -1.73 -5.98
CA LEU A 91 -1.52 -1.02 -5.04
C LEU A 91 -0.87 0.26 -4.51
N SER A 92 0.37 0.14 -4.04
CA SER A 92 1.14 1.26 -3.49
C SER A 92 1.35 2.35 -4.52
N GLN A 93 1.76 2.01 -5.73
CA GLN A 93 1.97 2.97 -6.82
C GLN A 93 0.70 3.73 -7.18
N LEU A 94 -0.45 3.05 -7.27
CA LEU A 94 -1.74 3.68 -7.53
C LEU A 94 -2.15 4.60 -6.37
N MET A 95 -1.96 4.17 -5.12
CA MET A 95 -2.24 4.98 -3.95
C MET A 95 -1.40 6.25 -3.92
N ILE A 96 -0.08 6.14 -4.10
CA ILE A 96 0.86 7.26 -4.11
C ILE A 96 0.47 8.26 -5.20
N ARG A 97 0.25 7.78 -6.42
CA ARG A 97 -0.17 8.64 -7.55
C ARG A 97 -1.42 9.45 -7.23
N LYS A 98 -2.48 8.78 -6.74
CA LYS A 98 -3.75 9.43 -6.38
C LYS A 98 -3.58 10.48 -5.30
N VAL A 99 -2.82 10.18 -4.26
CA VAL A 99 -2.63 11.12 -3.15
C VAL A 99 -1.81 12.33 -3.59
N LEU A 100 -0.71 12.14 -4.34
CA LEU A 100 0.10 13.25 -4.83
C LEU A 100 -0.68 14.16 -5.78
N GLU A 101 -1.53 13.58 -6.64
CA GLU A 101 -2.42 14.35 -7.52
C GLU A 101 -3.45 15.16 -6.72
N LEU A 102 -4.10 14.54 -5.73
CA LEU A 102 -5.10 15.21 -4.88
C LEU A 102 -4.48 16.34 -4.06
N PHE A 103 -3.23 16.21 -3.60
CA PHE A 103 -2.56 17.21 -2.77
C PHE A 103 -1.74 18.22 -3.55
N ARG A 104 -1.75 18.17 -4.87
CA ARG A 104 -1.05 19.11 -5.74
C ARG A 104 -1.40 20.56 -5.42
N ASP A 105 -2.69 20.87 -5.34
CA ASP A 105 -3.23 22.21 -5.18
C ASP A 105 -3.84 22.48 -3.80
N ARG A 106 -3.66 21.53 -2.84
CA ARG A 106 -4.15 21.70 -1.47
C ARG A 106 -3.15 22.46 -0.61
N THR A 107 -3.64 23.07 0.46
CA THR A 107 -2.82 23.81 1.44
C THR A 107 -2.41 22.94 2.63
N GLU A 108 -3.14 21.87 2.87
CA GLU A 108 -2.88 20.95 3.96
C GLU A 108 -1.69 20.02 3.65
N SER A 109 -1.06 19.50 4.70
CA SER A 109 0.00 18.51 4.59
C SER A 109 -0.57 17.09 4.59
N VAL A 110 0.13 16.17 3.89
CA VAL A 110 -0.24 14.75 3.86
C VAL A 110 0.94 13.88 4.24
N PHE A 111 0.64 12.85 5.02
CA PHE A 111 1.53 11.75 5.37
C PHE A 111 1.14 10.53 4.55
N LEU A 112 2.14 9.88 3.97
CA LEU A 112 2.03 8.69 3.13
C LEU A 112 2.99 7.64 3.60
N ASN A 113 2.48 6.42 3.80
CA ASN A 113 3.32 5.27 4.09
C ASN A 113 4.14 4.87 2.85
N LEU A 114 5.44 4.68 3.02
CA LEU A 114 6.37 4.19 2.01
C LEU A 114 7.08 2.94 2.56
N SER A 115 6.86 1.80 1.93
CA SER A 115 7.39 0.52 2.40
C SER A 115 8.80 0.23 1.87
N ALA A 116 9.48 -0.74 2.48
CA ALA A 116 10.74 -1.27 1.97
C ALA A 116 10.58 -1.90 0.56
N TYR A 117 9.39 -2.41 0.21
CA TYR A 117 9.11 -2.90 -1.15
C TYR A 117 9.14 -1.78 -2.17
N ASP A 118 8.56 -0.61 -1.83
CA ASP A 118 8.56 0.57 -2.71
C ASP A 118 9.99 1.09 -2.92
N ILE A 119 10.77 1.17 -1.84
CA ILE A 119 12.14 1.66 -1.85
C ILE A 119 13.05 0.71 -2.64
N SER A 120 12.86 -0.61 -2.52
CA SER A 120 13.67 -1.61 -3.23
C SER A 120 13.30 -1.80 -4.71
N SER A 121 12.15 -1.27 -5.14
CA SER A 121 11.65 -1.38 -6.51
C SER A 121 12.15 -0.22 -7.36
N GLU A 122 12.96 -0.50 -8.38
CA GLU A 122 13.41 0.50 -9.35
C GLU A 122 12.23 1.19 -10.05
N ALA A 123 11.19 0.44 -10.39
CA ALA A 123 9.99 0.99 -11.02
C ALA A 123 9.26 1.96 -10.09
N SER A 124 9.15 1.65 -8.78
CA SER A 124 8.53 2.54 -7.80
C SER A 124 9.37 3.80 -7.57
N ARG A 125 10.69 3.66 -7.49
CA ARG A 125 11.61 4.82 -7.36
C ARG A 125 11.50 5.74 -8.58
N SER A 126 11.54 5.18 -9.79
CA SER A 126 11.42 5.95 -11.04
C SER A 126 10.09 6.69 -11.12
N MET A 127 9.00 6.02 -10.76
CA MET A 127 7.67 6.64 -10.68
C MET A 127 7.64 7.78 -9.66
N LEU A 128 8.24 7.59 -8.47
CA LEU A 128 8.30 8.64 -7.45
C LEU A 128 9.08 9.86 -7.93
N TYR A 129 10.25 9.66 -8.57
CA TYR A 129 11.02 10.77 -9.17
C TYR A 129 10.20 11.53 -10.21
N GLU A 130 9.51 10.82 -11.09
CA GLU A 130 8.65 11.44 -12.12
C GLU A 130 7.52 12.25 -11.47
N LEU A 131 6.80 11.68 -10.51
CA LEU A 131 5.69 12.35 -9.85
C LEU A 131 6.15 13.59 -9.10
N LEU A 132 7.23 13.49 -8.30
CA LEU A 132 7.74 14.60 -7.51
C LEU A 132 8.32 15.71 -8.39
N SER A 133 8.98 15.37 -9.52
CA SER A 133 9.50 16.37 -10.45
C SER A 133 8.41 17.18 -11.16
N ASN A 134 7.21 16.62 -11.29
CA ASN A 134 6.05 17.26 -11.92
C ASN A 134 5.15 18.01 -10.91
N LEU A 135 5.45 17.94 -9.61
CA LEU A 135 4.73 18.70 -8.59
C LEU A 135 5.36 20.09 -8.37
N PRO A 136 4.55 21.10 -8.03
CA PRO A 136 5.08 22.36 -7.53
C PRO A 136 5.93 22.13 -6.25
N GLN A 137 7.04 22.85 -6.11
CA GLN A 137 7.93 22.71 -4.95
C GLN A 137 7.20 22.93 -3.62
N GLU A 138 6.25 23.86 -3.59
CA GLU A 138 5.40 24.14 -2.43
C GLU A 138 4.53 22.93 -2.07
N ALA A 139 4.02 22.17 -3.05
CA ALA A 139 3.28 20.94 -2.83
C ALA A 139 4.19 19.85 -2.24
N CYS A 140 5.39 19.67 -2.79
CA CYS A 140 6.38 18.73 -2.24
C CYS A 140 6.67 19.02 -0.77
N GLY A 141 6.80 20.28 -0.36
CA GLY A 141 7.06 20.68 1.03
C GLY A 141 5.95 20.29 2.03
N ARG A 142 4.76 19.93 1.54
CA ARG A 142 3.62 19.47 2.34
C ARG A 142 3.47 17.96 2.40
N ILE A 143 4.28 17.21 1.64
CA ILE A 143 4.27 15.75 1.61
C ILE A 143 5.30 15.21 2.60
N THR A 144 4.89 14.26 3.43
CA THR A 144 5.77 13.49 4.33
C THR A 144 5.61 12.02 4.01
N PHE A 145 6.72 11.34 3.66
CA PHE A 145 6.75 9.88 3.57
C PHE A 145 7.13 9.29 4.92
N GLU A 146 6.32 8.37 5.42
CA GLU A 146 6.55 7.60 6.64
C GLU A 146 7.11 6.23 6.28
N ILE A 147 8.29 5.91 6.82
CA ILE A 147 8.95 4.63 6.58
C ILE A 147 8.51 3.64 7.66
N LEU A 148 7.93 2.51 7.24
CA LEU A 148 7.48 1.48 8.18
C LEU A 148 8.67 0.67 8.72
N GLU A 149 8.95 0.77 10.02
CA GLU A 149 10.07 0.07 10.70
C GLU A 149 9.97 -1.47 10.65
N SER A 150 8.76 -2.02 10.47
CA SER A 150 8.51 -3.46 10.51
C SER A 150 9.06 -4.24 9.31
N GLU A 151 9.56 -3.56 8.28
CA GLU A 151 10.02 -4.19 7.05
C GLU A 151 11.55 -4.25 6.99
N LYS A 152 12.10 -5.44 6.65
CA LYS A 152 13.55 -5.62 6.48
C LYS A 152 14.05 -4.85 5.28
N ILE A 153 14.78 -3.78 5.51
CA ILE A 153 15.53 -3.04 4.50
C ILE A 153 16.67 -3.96 4.02
N ARG A 154 16.69 -4.32 2.73
CA ARG A 154 17.68 -5.23 2.13
C ARG A 154 19.03 -4.56 1.95
N ASP A 155 19.06 -3.31 1.50
CA ASP A 155 20.25 -2.50 1.32
C ASP A 155 20.06 -1.14 1.98
N PHE A 156 20.76 -0.95 3.10
CA PHE A 156 20.67 0.29 3.88
C PHE A 156 21.23 1.49 3.10
N ASN A 157 22.35 1.30 2.40
CA ASN A 157 23.01 2.40 1.67
C ASN A 157 22.14 2.85 0.48
N GLU A 158 21.58 1.90 -0.27
CA GLU A 158 20.67 2.21 -1.38
C GLU A 158 19.42 2.94 -0.88
N THR A 159 18.86 2.50 0.24
CA THR A 159 17.72 3.14 0.89
C THR A 159 18.05 4.59 1.28
N VAL A 160 19.16 4.81 1.99
CA VAL A 160 19.57 6.16 2.42
C VAL A 160 19.81 7.07 1.22
N ASN A 161 20.47 6.57 0.18
CA ASN A 161 20.71 7.33 -1.05
C ASN A 161 19.38 7.74 -1.70
N PHE A 162 18.45 6.80 -1.88
CA PHE A 162 17.14 7.09 -2.45
C PHE A 162 16.36 8.13 -1.63
N LEU A 163 16.31 7.97 -0.31
CA LEU A 163 15.62 8.93 0.57
C LEU A 163 16.26 10.34 0.50
N ASN A 164 17.58 10.42 0.40
CA ASN A 164 18.26 11.69 0.22
C ASN A 164 17.96 12.33 -1.15
N GLU A 165 17.82 11.52 -2.20
CA GLU A 165 17.46 12.04 -3.52
C GLU A 165 16.02 12.59 -3.53
N ILE A 166 15.04 11.88 -2.97
CA ILE A 166 13.67 12.39 -2.96
C ILE A 166 13.52 13.63 -2.05
N ARG A 167 14.31 13.75 -0.97
CA ARG A 167 14.36 14.98 -0.14
C ARG A 167 14.75 16.22 -0.93
N LYS A 168 15.53 16.11 -2.01
CA LYS A 168 15.91 17.26 -2.86
C LYS A 168 14.71 17.92 -3.54
N PHE A 169 13.60 17.20 -3.71
CA PHE A 169 12.34 17.79 -4.19
C PHE A 169 11.60 18.61 -3.11
N GLY A 170 12.05 18.57 -1.86
CA GLY A 170 11.44 19.29 -0.75
C GLY A 170 10.51 18.46 0.13
N VAL A 171 10.30 17.17 -0.18
CA VAL A 171 9.50 16.26 0.65
C VAL A 171 10.18 15.96 1.98
N LYS A 172 9.39 15.60 2.99
CA LYS A 172 9.85 15.20 4.32
C LYS A 172 9.83 13.67 4.44
N ILE A 173 10.71 13.14 5.29
CA ILE A 173 10.78 11.72 5.66
C ILE A 173 10.66 11.63 7.18
N ALA A 174 9.76 10.77 7.65
CA ALA A 174 9.53 10.46 9.05
C ALA A 174 9.79 8.97 9.33
#